data_7cb1c3a8cbde2a5124ab991aa0936146
#
_entry.id   7cb1c3a8cbde2a5124ab991aa0936146
#
_cell.length_a   1.000
_cell.length_b   1.000
_cell.length_c   1.000
_cell.angle_alpha   90.00
_cell.angle_beta   90.00
_cell.angle_gamma   90.00
#
_symmetry.space_group_name_H-M   'P 1'
#
loop_
_entity.id
_entity.type
_entity.pdbx_description
1 polymer ?
#
loop_
_entity_poly.entity_id
_entity_poly.type
_entity_poly.pdbx_seq_one_letter_code
_entity_poly.pdbx_strand_id
1 'polypeptide(L)'
;NRVVVAEKEYIKSSLIMVERVNLLTKYKINDVYVRIRSSGKLLKAKISKLDNFYQVQLNEPEVAVSPGQACVFYKNDKNGTRLLGGGWIKSAS
;
A
#
# COMPACT_ATOMS: atom_id res chain seq x y z
N ASN A 1 -7.27 21.01 -21.75
CA ASN A 1 -8.24 20.26 -22.47
C ASN A 1 -8.25 18.83 -21.97
N ARG A 2 -8.83 17.94 -22.70
CA ARG A 2 -9.03 16.57 -22.26
C ARG A 2 -7.76 15.83 -21.91
N VAL A 3 -6.68 16.25 -22.46
CA VAL A 3 -5.38 15.62 -22.17
C VAL A 3 -5.07 15.69 -20.70
N VAL A 4 -5.48 16.76 -20.06
CA VAL A 4 -5.25 16.94 -18.63
C VAL A 4 -5.93 15.85 -17.84
N VAL A 5 -7.15 15.50 -18.20
CA VAL A 5 -7.87 14.44 -17.50
C VAL A 5 -7.18 13.10 -17.69
N ALA A 6 -6.74 12.82 -18.91
CA ALA A 6 -6.05 11.57 -19.19
C ALA A 6 -4.76 11.48 -18.40
N GLU A 7 -4.05 12.58 -18.27
CA GLU A 7 -2.82 12.60 -17.52
C GLU A 7 -3.04 12.23 -16.06
N LYS A 8 -4.13 12.72 -15.49
CA LYS A 8 -4.44 12.39 -14.11
C LYS A 8 -4.63 10.90 -13.91
N GLU A 9 -5.23 10.25 -14.89
CA GLU A 9 -5.47 8.82 -14.79
C GLU A 9 -4.20 8.02 -14.85
N TYR A 10 -3.14 8.58 -15.39
CA TYR A 10 -1.87 7.88 -15.54
C TYR A 10 -0.85 8.24 -14.49
N ILE A 11 -1.22 9.09 -13.53
CA ILE A 11 -0.31 9.38 -12.42
C ILE A 11 -0.19 8.12 -11.58
N LYS A 12 1.03 7.66 -11.42
CA LYS A 12 1.33 6.44 -10.67
C LYS A 12 2.15 6.76 -9.44
N SER A 13 1.90 6.00 -8.40
CA SER A 13 2.64 6.15 -7.15
C SER A 13 3.31 4.84 -6.80
N SER A 14 4.55 4.92 -6.33
CA SER A 14 5.27 3.74 -5.88
C SER A 14 5.65 3.85 -4.41
N LEU A 15 5.59 5.03 -3.84
CA LEU A 15 5.95 5.26 -2.44
C LEU A 15 4.71 5.75 -1.70
N ILE A 16 4.30 4.99 -0.70
CA ILE A 16 3.08 5.29 0.04
C ILE A 16 3.41 5.41 1.51
N MET A 17 2.90 6.46 2.14
CA MET A 17 3.04 6.64 3.58
C MET A 17 1.72 6.28 4.23
N VAL A 18 1.78 5.34 5.18
CA VAL A 18 0.59 4.80 5.84
C VAL A 18 0.63 5.17 7.32
N GLU A 19 -0.45 5.69 7.82
CA GLU A 19 -0.56 6.11 9.21
C GLU A 19 -1.59 5.25 9.95
N ARG A 20 -1.59 5.35 11.27
CA ARG A 20 -2.52 4.64 12.14
C ARG A 20 -2.54 3.15 11.83
N VAL A 21 -1.35 2.59 11.72
CA VAL A 21 -1.21 1.20 11.35
C VAL A 21 -1.48 0.31 12.55
N ASN A 22 -2.29 -0.71 12.34
CA ASN A 22 -2.56 -1.73 13.34
C ASN A 22 -2.05 -3.06 12.79
N LEU A 23 -1.04 -3.60 13.44
CA LEU A 23 -0.44 -4.87 13.01
C LEU A 23 -0.96 -6.00 13.87
N LEU A 24 -1.33 -7.08 13.21
CA LEU A 24 -1.86 -8.27 13.87
C LEU A 24 -0.78 -9.31 14.12
N THR A 25 0.45 -9.02 13.73
CA THR A 25 1.57 -9.92 13.92
C THR A 25 2.65 -9.25 14.76
N LYS A 26 3.39 -10.05 15.52
CA LYS A 26 4.52 -9.57 16.30
C LYS A 26 5.81 -9.67 15.51
N TYR A 27 5.78 -10.32 14.38
CA TYR A 27 7.00 -10.52 13.60
C TYR A 27 7.30 -9.28 12.80
N LYS A 28 8.58 -9.08 12.55
CA LYS A 28 9.02 -8.00 11.70
C LYS A 28 8.55 -8.28 10.28
N ILE A 29 7.97 -7.27 9.63
CA ILE A 29 7.53 -7.43 8.27
C ILE A 29 8.37 -6.55 7.36
N ASN A 30 8.87 -7.15 6.28
CA ASN A 30 9.66 -6.41 5.28
C ASN A 30 9.02 -6.55 3.91
N ASP A 31 8.85 -7.78 3.45
CA ASP A 31 8.27 -8.05 2.14
C ASP A 31 6.85 -8.51 2.36
N VAL A 32 5.91 -7.76 1.81
CA VAL A 32 4.50 -8.02 2.00
C VAL A 32 3.76 -7.77 0.70
N TYR A 33 2.48 -8.10 0.72
CA TYR A 33 1.56 -7.70 -0.33
C TYR A 33 0.60 -6.70 0.28
N VAL A 34 0.20 -5.72 -0.50
CA VAL A 34 -0.75 -4.73 -0.02
C VAL A 34 -1.93 -4.67 -0.96
N ARG A 35 -3.08 -4.34 -0.39
CA ARG A 35 -4.29 -4.08 -1.16
C ARG A 35 -4.79 -2.71 -0.76
N ILE A 36 -4.95 -1.84 -1.75
CA ILE A 36 -5.32 -0.46 -1.49
C ILE A 36 -6.82 -0.27 -1.58
N ARG A 37 -7.49 -1.07 -2.39
CA ARG A 37 -8.94 -1.03 -2.52
C ARG A 37 -9.50 -2.42 -2.36
N SER A 38 -10.75 -2.49 -1.89
CA SER A 38 -11.38 -3.79 -1.67
C SER A 38 -11.44 -4.62 -2.95
N SER A 39 -11.56 -3.99 -4.09
CA SER A 39 -11.60 -4.68 -5.37
C SER A 39 -10.24 -4.75 -6.03
N GLY A 40 -9.21 -4.23 -5.36
CA GLY A 40 -7.89 -4.19 -5.93
C GLY A 40 -7.15 -5.52 -5.82
N LYS A 41 -6.15 -5.68 -6.66
CA LYS A 41 -5.29 -6.86 -6.59
C LYS A 41 -4.25 -6.67 -5.51
N LEU A 42 -3.59 -7.75 -5.15
CA LEU A 42 -2.47 -7.70 -4.22
C LEU A 42 -1.25 -7.15 -4.94
N LEU A 43 -0.60 -6.18 -4.31
CA LEU A 43 0.58 -5.53 -4.87
C LEU A 43 1.79 -5.88 -4.03
N LYS A 44 2.85 -6.36 -4.67
CA LYS A 44 4.06 -6.69 -3.94
C LYS A 44 4.77 -5.43 -3.50
N ALA A 45 5.21 -5.40 -2.24
CA ALA A 45 5.78 -4.19 -1.66
C ALA A 45 6.75 -4.51 -0.54
N LYS A 46 7.55 -3.50 -0.18
CA LYS A 46 8.42 -3.55 0.98
C LYS A 46 7.97 -2.51 1.97
N ILE A 47 7.99 -2.87 3.24
CA ILE A 47 7.56 -1.99 4.31
C ILE A 47 8.75 -1.61 5.19
N SER A 48 8.80 -0.34 5.55
CA SER A 48 9.77 0.18 6.52
C SER A 48 9.02 1.02 7.54
N LYS A 49 9.36 0.87 8.81
CA LYS A 49 8.74 1.69 9.85
C LYS A 49 9.51 2.99 10.00
N LEU A 50 8.79 4.10 10.01
CA LEU A 50 9.33 5.44 10.24
C LEU A 50 8.52 6.05 11.36
N ASP A 51 9.13 6.46 12.46
CA ASP A 51 8.46 7.13 13.57
C ASP A 51 6.99 6.72 13.73
N ASN A 52 6.06 7.58 13.28
CA ASN A 52 4.63 7.33 13.42
C ASN A 52 3.98 6.77 12.17
N PHE A 53 4.77 6.46 11.17
CA PHE A 53 4.27 6.03 9.87
C PHE A 53 4.95 4.75 9.43
N TYR A 54 4.34 4.11 8.45
CA TYR A 54 4.99 3.04 7.72
C TYR A 54 5.15 3.48 6.29
N GLN A 55 6.34 3.26 5.75
CA GLN A 55 6.63 3.56 4.37
C GLN A 55 6.47 2.28 3.56
N VAL A 56 5.61 2.35 2.55
CA VAL A 56 5.35 1.20 1.69
C VAL A 56 5.91 1.50 0.31
N GLN A 57 6.90 0.72 -0.09
CA GLN A 57 7.52 0.86 -1.40
C GLN A 57 6.98 -0.23 -2.31
N LEU A 58 6.14 0.16 -3.27
CA LEU A 58 5.59 -0.80 -4.23
C LEU A 58 6.65 -1.22 -5.22
N ASN A 59 6.66 -2.50 -5.58
CA ASN A 59 7.58 -2.99 -6.60
C ASN A 59 7.26 -2.39 -7.96
N GLU A 60 5.98 -2.19 -8.23
CA GLU A 60 5.54 -1.55 -9.48
C GLU A 60 4.60 -0.41 -9.14
N PRO A 61 4.73 0.74 -9.80
CA PRO A 61 3.85 1.86 -9.53
C PRO A 61 2.39 1.52 -9.77
N GLU A 62 1.53 2.15 -8.98
CA GLU A 62 0.09 1.91 -9.06
C GLU A 62 -0.65 3.23 -9.28
N VAL A 63 -1.73 3.18 -10.04
CA VAL A 63 -2.53 4.37 -10.33
C VAL A 63 -3.61 4.56 -9.26
N ALA A 64 -4.09 5.79 -9.17
CA ALA A 64 -5.25 6.14 -8.34
C ALA A 64 -5.04 5.86 -6.86
N VAL A 65 -3.81 6.00 -6.38
CA VAL A 65 -3.51 5.93 -4.95
C VAL A 65 -3.70 7.32 -4.36
N SER A 66 -4.49 7.43 -3.32
CA SER A 66 -4.77 8.74 -2.75
C SER A 66 -4.91 8.68 -1.24
N PRO A 67 -4.68 9.81 -0.57
CA PRO A 67 -4.86 9.88 0.90
C PRO A 67 -6.28 9.52 1.29
N GLY A 68 -6.41 8.89 2.44
CA GLY A 68 -7.70 8.50 2.96
C GLY A 68 -8.11 7.08 2.62
N GLN A 69 -7.43 6.46 1.66
CA GLN A 69 -7.71 5.07 1.33
C GLN A 69 -7.09 4.15 2.36
N ALA A 70 -7.72 3.02 2.61
CA ALA A 70 -7.15 2.00 3.47
C ALA A 70 -6.06 1.24 2.72
N CYS A 71 -5.01 0.87 3.45
CA CYS A 71 -3.94 0.05 2.89
C CYS A 71 -3.80 -1.16 3.79
N VAL A 72 -4.08 -2.34 3.27
CA VAL A 72 -4.10 -3.56 4.05
C VAL A 72 -2.92 -4.43 3.66
N PHE A 73 -2.24 -4.96 4.68
CA PHE A 73 -1.01 -5.73 4.49
C PHE A 73 -1.30 -7.22 4.59
N TYR A 74 -0.72 -7.99 3.66
CA TYR A 74 -0.89 -9.44 3.61
C TYR A 74 0.44 -10.12 3.42
N LYS A 75 0.51 -11.36 3.89
CA LYS A 75 1.59 -12.26 3.56
C LYS A 75 1.02 -13.36 2.68
N ASN A 76 1.69 -13.65 1.58
CA ASN A 76 1.25 -14.69 0.66
C ASN A 76 2.35 -15.74 0.60
N ASP A 77 2.05 -16.94 1.08
CA ASP A 77 3.02 -18.02 1.11
C ASP A 77 2.35 -19.33 0.68
N LYS A 78 3.03 -20.43 0.94
CA LYS A 78 2.54 -21.76 0.54
C LYS A 78 1.18 -22.08 1.13
N ASN A 79 0.88 -21.53 2.28
CA ASN A 79 -0.36 -21.81 3.00
C ASN A 79 -1.48 -20.86 2.65
N GLY A 80 -1.22 -19.91 1.73
CA GLY A 80 -2.22 -18.97 1.28
C GLY A 80 -1.93 -17.55 1.71
N THR A 81 -2.95 -16.72 1.69
CA THR A 81 -2.83 -15.31 2.01
C THR A 81 -3.26 -15.07 3.45
N ARG A 82 -2.40 -14.39 4.21
CA ARG A 82 -2.65 -14.11 5.62
C ARG A 82 -2.68 -12.61 5.85
N LEU A 83 -3.69 -12.15 6.57
CA LEU A 83 -3.82 -10.74 6.94
C LEU A 83 -2.79 -10.39 8.01
N LEU A 84 -1.99 -9.36 7.75
CA LEU A 84 -0.97 -8.91 8.69
C LEU A 84 -1.37 -7.65 9.43
N GLY A 85 -2.25 -6.86 8.85
CA GLY A 85 -2.66 -5.60 9.44
C GLY A 85 -2.96 -4.58 8.38
N GLY A 86 -2.99 -3.31 8.76
CA GLY A 86 -3.27 -2.27 7.80
C GLY A 86 -3.33 -0.91 8.45
N GLY A 87 -3.55 0.09 7.64
CA GLY A 87 -3.66 1.47 8.09
C GLY A 87 -4.30 2.31 7.01
N TRP A 88 -4.07 3.62 7.11
CA TRP A 88 -4.69 4.58 6.20
C TRP A 88 -3.60 5.33 5.45
N ILE A 89 -3.80 5.53 4.18
CA ILE A 89 -2.81 6.23 3.36
C ILE A 89 -2.82 7.70 3.74
N LYS A 90 -1.65 8.20 4.13
CA LYS A 90 -1.47 9.60 4.44
C LYS A 90 -1.04 10.37 3.21
N SER A 91 -0.14 9.80 2.43
CA SER A 91 0.35 10.43 1.21
C SER A 91 0.87 9.35 0.27
N ALA A 92 0.97 9.72 -1.01
CA ALA A 92 1.47 8.82 -2.03
C ALA A 92 2.26 9.63 -3.05
N SER A 93 3.33 9.04 -3.57
CA SER A 93 4.15 9.72 -4.57
C SER A 93 4.84 8.74 -5.53
#